data_b82233d6f095d90c052f958585c03d9c
#
_entry.id   b82233d6f095d90c052f958585c03d9c
#
_cell.length_a   1.000
_cell.length_b   1.000
_cell.length_c   1.000
_cell.angle_alpha   90.00
_cell.angle_beta   90.00
_cell.angle_gamma   90.00
#
_symmetry.space_group_name_H-M   'P 1'
#
loop_
_entity.id
_entity.type
_entity.pdbx_description
1 polymer ?
#
loop_
_entity_poly.entity_id
_entity_poly.type
_entity_poly.pdbx_seq_one_letter_code
_entity_poly.pdbx_strand_id
1 'polypeptide(L)'
;ERIMKKLKAVFYARVSTDHSDQLHSLKAQQDYFYQYLDNHPEFELVNSYVDEGITGTSIKKRKSFQKMINDALHHHFDIILTKEVTRFARNTLDTLQMVRLLKENNVNVLFLTDMIDTRTHEGELRLSLMATIAQEEGRKISQRVNWGFQRAFENEKLVITNVYGYDIVKVGHVRKLEVN
;
A
#
# COMPACT_ATOMS: atom_id res chain seq x y z
N GLU A 1 15.27 -8.31 -38.85
CA GLU A 1 15.00 -8.49 -37.41
C GLU A 1 14.62 -7.14 -36.81
N ARG A 2 13.39 -6.96 -36.46
CA ARG A 2 12.95 -5.77 -35.69
C ARG A 2 13.52 -5.90 -34.29
N ILE A 3 14.59 -5.19 -33.97
CA ILE A 3 15.06 -5.05 -32.59
C ILE A 3 13.90 -4.45 -31.78
N MET A 4 13.15 -5.27 -31.08
CA MET A 4 12.11 -4.78 -30.17
C MET A 4 12.82 -3.98 -29.06
N LYS A 5 12.53 -2.69 -28.98
CA LYS A 5 13.06 -1.83 -27.91
C LYS A 5 12.61 -2.41 -26.57
N LYS A 6 13.56 -2.80 -25.74
CA LYS A 6 13.28 -3.28 -24.39
C LYS A 6 12.66 -2.16 -23.57
N LEU A 7 11.69 -2.52 -22.71
CA LEU A 7 11.11 -1.60 -21.74
C LEU A 7 12.07 -1.44 -20.55
N LYS A 8 12.41 -0.20 -20.23
CA LYS A 8 13.20 0.11 -19.05
C LYS A 8 12.37 -0.18 -17.81
N ALA A 9 12.77 -1.17 -17.05
CA ALA A 9 12.07 -1.64 -15.87
C ALA A 9 12.81 -1.25 -14.59
N VAL A 10 12.05 -0.96 -13.55
CA VAL A 10 12.53 -0.85 -12.18
C VAL A 10 11.72 -1.77 -11.29
N PHE A 11 12.28 -2.23 -10.17
CA PHE A 11 11.44 -2.89 -9.17
C PHE A 11 11.34 -2.09 -7.88
N TYR A 12 10.20 -2.21 -7.24
CA TYR A 12 9.93 -1.67 -5.92
C TYR A 12 9.68 -2.77 -4.90
N ALA A 13 10.43 -2.76 -3.82
CA ALA A 13 10.28 -3.68 -2.70
C ALA A 13 10.11 -2.94 -1.37
N ARG A 14 9.32 -3.52 -0.46
CA ARG A 14 9.15 -3.03 0.90
C ARG A 14 9.24 -4.17 1.89
N VAL A 15 10.13 -4.06 2.87
CA VAL A 15 10.35 -5.03 3.93
C VAL A 15 9.97 -4.47 5.31
N SER A 16 9.48 -5.34 6.19
CA SER A 16 9.06 -4.98 7.55
C SER A 16 10.25 -4.88 8.52
N THR A 17 10.02 -4.34 9.73
CA THR A 17 11.05 -3.99 10.73
C THR A 17 11.57 -5.13 11.60
N ASP A 18 11.12 -6.38 11.46
CA ASP A 18 11.58 -7.49 12.30
C ASP A 18 13.02 -7.91 11.96
N HIS A 19 13.93 -7.65 12.89
CA HIS A 19 15.38 -7.61 12.68
C HIS A 19 16.08 -8.89 12.21
N SER A 20 15.53 -10.07 12.47
CA SER A 20 16.19 -11.34 12.09
C SER A 20 15.83 -11.83 10.68
N ASP A 21 14.63 -11.49 10.21
CA ASP A 21 14.09 -11.97 8.94
C ASP A 21 14.23 -10.97 7.78
N GLN A 22 14.67 -9.74 8.06
CA GLN A 22 14.73 -8.65 7.09
C GLN A 22 15.70 -8.91 5.94
N LEU A 23 16.95 -9.26 6.26
CA LEU A 23 17.98 -9.48 5.23
C LEU A 23 17.63 -10.67 4.34
N HIS A 24 17.09 -11.75 4.93
CA HIS A 24 16.61 -12.91 4.18
C HIS A 24 15.38 -12.56 3.33
N SER A 25 14.45 -11.79 3.88
CA SER A 25 13.24 -11.36 3.17
C SER A 25 13.55 -10.38 2.03
N LEU A 26 14.47 -9.43 2.22
CA LEU A 26 14.86 -8.49 1.17
C LEU A 26 15.59 -9.21 0.04
N LYS A 27 16.58 -10.04 0.37
CA LYS A 27 17.32 -10.81 -0.62
C LYS A 27 16.38 -11.74 -1.41
N ALA A 28 15.49 -12.45 -0.74
CA ALA A 28 14.52 -13.31 -1.40
C ALA A 28 13.57 -12.54 -2.34
N GLN A 29 13.18 -11.30 -1.97
CA GLN A 29 12.39 -10.46 -2.87
C GLN A 29 13.21 -9.99 -4.08
N GLN A 30 14.46 -9.59 -3.88
CA GLN A 30 15.35 -9.19 -4.97
C GLN A 30 15.60 -10.37 -5.93
N ASP A 31 15.94 -11.54 -5.39
CA ASP A 31 16.14 -12.77 -6.17
C ASP A 31 14.89 -13.12 -7.00
N TYR A 32 13.69 -12.94 -6.42
CA TYR A 32 12.43 -13.13 -7.13
C TYR A 32 12.27 -12.19 -8.33
N PHE A 33 12.62 -10.88 -8.18
CA PHE A 33 12.57 -9.94 -9.29
C PHE A 33 13.62 -10.23 -10.35
N TYR A 34 14.84 -10.63 -9.96
CA TYR A 34 15.89 -11.01 -10.92
C TYR A 34 15.49 -12.26 -11.71
N GLN A 35 14.97 -13.30 -11.05
CA GLN A 35 14.47 -14.49 -11.74
C GLN A 35 13.32 -14.16 -12.70
N TYR A 36 12.43 -13.25 -12.30
CA TYR A 36 11.36 -12.79 -13.18
C TYR A 36 11.95 -12.11 -14.43
N LEU A 37 12.88 -11.20 -14.25
CA LEU A 37 13.51 -10.46 -15.36
C LEU A 37 14.34 -11.36 -16.28
N ASP A 38 15.01 -12.37 -15.75
CA ASP A 38 15.77 -13.36 -16.56
C ASP A 38 14.85 -14.14 -17.51
N ASN A 39 13.60 -14.38 -17.08
CA ASN A 39 12.59 -15.06 -17.90
C ASN A 39 11.80 -14.13 -18.83
N HIS A 40 12.01 -12.80 -18.72
CA HIS A 40 11.28 -11.78 -19.48
C HIS A 40 12.25 -10.82 -20.17
N PRO A 41 12.87 -11.25 -21.30
CA PRO A 41 13.90 -10.49 -22.00
C PRO A 41 13.41 -9.18 -22.62
N GLU A 42 12.10 -8.96 -22.65
CA GLU A 42 11.49 -7.70 -23.06
C GLU A 42 11.73 -6.55 -22.08
N PHE A 43 12.16 -6.83 -20.84
CA PHE A 43 12.50 -5.85 -19.82
C PHE A 43 14.02 -5.66 -19.71
N GLU A 44 14.41 -4.42 -19.44
CA GLU A 44 15.78 -4.04 -19.09
C GLU A 44 15.75 -3.40 -17.70
N LEU A 45 16.35 -4.04 -16.70
CA LEU A 45 16.42 -3.47 -15.36
C LEU A 45 17.40 -2.29 -15.34
N VAL A 46 16.87 -1.10 -15.03
CA VAL A 46 17.68 0.15 -14.96
C VAL A 46 17.90 0.63 -13.53
N ASN A 47 17.03 0.31 -12.60
CA ASN A 47 17.18 0.68 -11.19
C ASN A 47 16.30 -0.19 -10.26
N SER A 48 16.56 -0.08 -8.95
CA SER A 48 15.74 -0.70 -7.91
C SER A 48 15.49 0.28 -6.76
N TYR A 49 14.28 0.20 -6.18
CA TYR A 49 13.88 1.04 -5.07
C TYR A 49 13.41 0.17 -3.93
N VAL A 50 14.02 0.36 -2.75
CA VAL A 50 13.71 -0.45 -1.57
C VAL A 50 13.47 0.47 -0.38
N ASP A 51 12.36 0.27 0.31
CA ASP A 51 12.07 0.88 1.60
C ASP A 51 12.13 -0.18 2.70
N GLU A 52 13.04 0.01 3.64
CA GLU A 52 13.26 -0.90 4.76
C GLU A 52 12.65 -0.34 6.05
N GLY A 53 12.14 -1.22 6.89
CA GLY A 53 11.76 -0.87 8.26
C GLY A 53 10.57 0.08 8.39
N ILE A 54 9.72 0.19 7.38
CA ILE A 54 8.62 1.16 7.37
C ILE A 54 7.27 0.47 7.42
N THR A 55 6.47 0.77 8.47
CA THR A 55 5.07 0.38 8.50
C THR A 55 4.30 1.06 7.37
N GLY A 56 3.41 0.32 6.70
CA GLY A 56 2.69 0.76 5.50
C GLY A 56 1.81 2.03 5.64
N THR A 57 1.78 2.64 6.84
CA THR A 57 0.81 3.69 7.20
C THR A 57 1.17 5.12 6.80
N SER A 58 2.42 5.38 6.36
CA SER A 58 2.81 6.74 5.97
C SER A 58 3.72 6.76 4.73
N ILE A 59 3.20 7.31 3.63
CA ILE A 59 3.98 7.55 2.40
C ILE A 59 5.14 8.52 2.66
N LYS A 60 4.99 9.48 3.60
CA LYS A 60 6.04 10.46 3.94
C LYS A 60 7.33 9.84 4.44
N LYS A 61 7.30 8.62 4.99
CA LYS A 61 8.48 7.88 5.46
C LYS A 61 9.12 7.00 4.38
N ARG A 62 8.45 6.78 3.24
CA ARG A 62 8.89 5.91 2.13
C ARG A 62 9.72 6.71 1.12
N LYS A 63 10.94 7.01 1.48
CA LYS A 63 11.85 7.86 0.67
C LYS A 63 12.16 7.25 -0.70
N SER A 64 12.39 5.94 -0.75
CA SER A 64 12.68 5.24 -2.02
C SER A 64 11.44 5.22 -2.93
N PHE A 65 10.25 5.02 -2.37
CA PHE A 65 9.00 5.13 -3.12
C PHE A 65 8.79 6.53 -3.71
N GLN A 66 8.99 7.58 -2.89
CA GLN A 66 8.86 8.96 -3.37
C GLN A 66 9.86 9.27 -4.48
N LYS A 67 11.12 8.82 -4.32
CA LYS A 67 12.15 8.96 -5.35
C LYS A 67 11.72 8.22 -6.63
N MET A 68 11.23 6.99 -6.52
CA MET A 68 10.73 6.22 -7.66
C MET A 68 9.62 6.96 -8.41
N ILE A 69 8.63 7.50 -7.69
CA ILE A 69 7.55 8.27 -8.33
C ILE A 69 8.09 9.52 -9.03
N ASN A 70 9.00 10.25 -8.38
CA ASN A 70 9.63 11.42 -9.01
C ASN A 70 10.41 11.03 -10.27
N ASP A 71 11.19 9.96 -10.24
CA ASP A 71 11.96 9.47 -11.39
C ASP A 71 11.03 8.98 -12.52
N ALA A 72 9.86 8.40 -12.17
CA ALA A 72 8.82 8.04 -13.12
C ALA A 72 8.26 9.27 -13.86
N LEU A 73 7.94 10.34 -13.13
CA LEU A 73 7.44 11.59 -13.71
C LEU A 73 8.47 12.28 -14.62
N HIS A 74 9.76 11.97 -14.46
CA HIS A 74 10.83 12.42 -15.34
C HIS A 74 11.19 11.40 -16.45
N HIS A 75 10.36 10.37 -16.65
CA HIS A 75 10.51 9.36 -17.71
C HIS A 75 11.85 8.61 -17.67
N HIS A 76 12.42 8.35 -16.49
CA HIS A 76 13.66 7.60 -16.36
C HIS A 76 13.48 6.12 -16.69
N PHE A 77 12.26 5.60 -16.62
CA PHE A 77 11.89 4.21 -16.93
C PHE A 77 10.44 4.11 -17.43
N ASP A 78 10.06 2.95 -17.95
CA ASP A 78 8.78 2.72 -18.60
C ASP A 78 7.82 1.89 -17.74
N ILE A 79 8.35 1.05 -16.85
CA ILE A 79 7.54 0.12 -16.04
C ILE A 79 8.11 -0.11 -14.65
N ILE A 80 7.22 -0.20 -13.67
CA ILE A 80 7.52 -0.56 -12.29
C ILE A 80 7.04 -2.00 -12.04
N LEU A 81 7.96 -2.87 -11.60
CA LEU A 81 7.64 -4.20 -11.10
C LEU A 81 7.48 -4.15 -9.59
N THR A 82 6.40 -4.70 -9.07
CA THR A 82 6.19 -4.83 -7.62
C THR A 82 5.49 -6.14 -7.32
N LYS A 83 5.66 -6.66 -6.11
CA LYS A 83 5.11 -7.97 -5.77
C LYS A 83 3.59 -7.94 -5.70
N GLU A 84 3.03 -7.03 -4.91
CA GLU A 84 1.61 -6.99 -4.56
C GLU A 84 1.08 -5.55 -4.51
N VAL A 85 -0.21 -5.37 -4.80
CA VAL A 85 -0.94 -4.10 -4.69
C VAL A 85 -0.80 -3.50 -3.29
N THR A 86 -0.86 -4.34 -2.24
CA THR A 86 -0.74 -3.94 -0.83
C THR A 86 0.64 -3.40 -0.44
N ARG A 87 1.66 -3.66 -1.23
CA ARG A 87 3.03 -3.15 -1.03
C ARG A 87 3.27 -1.83 -1.72
N PHE A 88 2.50 -1.53 -2.76
CA PHE A 88 2.71 -0.35 -3.60
C PHE A 88 2.28 0.94 -2.91
N ALA A 89 1.02 1.06 -2.45
CA ALA A 89 0.58 2.24 -1.72
C ALA A 89 0.01 1.90 -0.33
N ARG A 90 -0.58 2.88 0.34
CA ARG A 90 -1.11 2.73 1.70
C ARG A 90 -2.35 1.84 1.75
N ASN A 91 -3.17 1.93 0.75
CA ASN A 91 -4.36 1.13 0.54
C ASN A 91 -4.62 0.98 -0.97
N THR A 92 -5.58 0.15 -1.33
CA THR A 92 -5.89 -0.16 -2.73
C THR A 92 -6.40 1.07 -3.50
N LEU A 93 -7.12 1.98 -2.85
CA LEU A 93 -7.61 3.20 -3.50
C LEU A 93 -6.45 4.16 -3.83
N ASP A 94 -5.52 4.37 -2.89
CA ASP A 94 -4.31 5.16 -3.13
C ASP A 94 -3.46 4.52 -4.24
N THR A 95 -3.40 3.17 -4.29
CA THR A 95 -2.71 2.45 -5.38
C THR A 95 -3.35 2.76 -6.73
N LEU A 96 -4.67 2.69 -6.83
CA LEU A 96 -5.39 2.99 -8.08
C LEU A 96 -5.12 4.43 -8.56
N GLN A 97 -5.17 5.40 -7.65
CA GLN A 97 -4.89 6.81 -7.98
C GLN A 97 -3.45 6.99 -8.46
N MET A 98 -2.49 6.35 -7.77
CA MET A 98 -1.07 6.42 -8.14
C MET A 98 -0.80 5.75 -9.51
N VAL A 99 -1.41 4.60 -9.76
CA VAL A 99 -1.30 3.90 -11.05
C VAL A 99 -1.85 4.75 -12.19
N ARG A 100 -2.98 5.43 -11.98
CA ARG A 100 -3.55 6.36 -12.99
C ARG A 100 -2.62 7.52 -13.28
N LEU A 101 -2.07 8.16 -12.24
CA LEU A 101 -1.07 9.22 -12.39
C LEU A 101 0.16 8.75 -13.18
N LEU A 102 0.68 7.57 -12.86
CA LEU A 102 1.82 6.99 -13.58
C LEU A 102 1.47 6.70 -15.05
N LYS A 103 0.29 6.15 -15.32
CA LYS A 103 -0.19 5.84 -16.68
C LYS A 103 -0.35 7.10 -17.53
N GLU A 104 -0.85 8.20 -16.97
CA GLU A 104 -0.90 9.52 -17.62
C GLU A 104 0.50 10.02 -18.01
N ASN A 105 1.52 9.59 -17.30
CA ASN A 105 2.93 9.86 -17.60
C ASN A 105 3.64 8.72 -18.37
N ASN A 106 2.89 7.83 -19.02
CA ASN A 106 3.38 6.70 -19.81
C ASN A 106 4.24 5.71 -19.02
N VAL A 107 4.07 5.63 -17.70
CA VAL A 107 4.70 4.63 -16.84
C VAL A 107 3.64 3.64 -16.36
N ASN A 108 3.90 2.35 -16.55
CA ASN A 108 3.00 1.29 -16.16
C ASN A 108 3.47 0.58 -14.89
N VAL A 109 2.59 -0.20 -14.28
CA VAL A 109 2.90 -0.99 -13.08
C VAL A 109 2.48 -2.44 -13.32
N LEU A 110 3.35 -3.37 -12.94
CA LEU A 110 3.10 -4.80 -13.00
C LEU A 110 3.17 -5.40 -11.58
N PHE A 111 2.04 -5.86 -11.09
CA PHE A 111 1.90 -6.54 -9.80
C PHE A 111 2.02 -8.04 -10.02
N LEU A 112 3.17 -8.62 -9.68
CA LEU A 112 3.54 -9.97 -10.11
C LEU A 112 2.68 -11.05 -9.44
N THR A 113 2.48 -10.98 -8.13
CA THR A 113 1.68 -11.96 -7.38
C THR A 113 0.18 -11.83 -7.66
N ASP A 114 -0.30 -10.58 -7.80
CA ASP A 114 -1.71 -10.32 -8.08
C ASP A 114 -2.05 -10.55 -9.57
N MET A 115 -1.04 -10.77 -10.43
CA MET A 115 -1.17 -10.91 -11.89
C MET A 115 -1.93 -9.74 -12.52
N ILE A 116 -1.60 -8.52 -12.09
CA ILE A 116 -2.20 -7.30 -12.59
C ILE A 116 -1.16 -6.52 -13.40
N ASP A 117 -1.42 -6.38 -14.71
CA ASP A 117 -0.62 -5.59 -15.63
C ASP A 117 -1.41 -4.36 -16.09
N THR A 118 -0.99 -3.18 -15.66
CA THR A 118 -1.71 -1.92 -15.97
C THR A 118 -1.56 -1.47 -17.42
N ARG A 119 -0.73 -2.14 -18.22
CA ARG A 119 -0.67 -1.96 -19.68
C ARG A 119 -1.93 -2.50 -20.35
N THR A 120 -2.57 -3.48 -19.72
CA THR A 120 -3.76 -4.16 -20.25
C THR A 120 -5.03 -3.53 -19.68
N HIS A 121 -6.09 -3.54 -20.47
CA HIS A 121 -7.42 -3.11 -20.01
C HIS A 121 -7.95 -4.01 -18.88
N GLU A 122 -7.68 -5.31 -18.96
CA GLU A 122 -8.06 -6.27 -17.91
C GLU A 122 -7.38 -5.97 -16.57
N GLY A 123 -6.09 -5.66 -16.57
CA GLY A 123 -5.35 -5.31 -15.35
C GLY A 123 -5.90 -4.05 -14.69
N GLU A 124 -6.23 -3.03 -15.47
CA GLU A 124 -6.85 -1.81 -14.95
C GLU A 124 -8.25 -2.07 -14.35
N LEU A 125 -9.05 -2.90 -15.02
CA LEU A 125 -10.36 -3.31 -14.51
C LEU A 125 -10.24 -4.08 -13.20
N ARG A 126 -9.32 -5.04 -13.11
CA ARG A 126 -9.04 -5.81 -11.88
C ARG A 126 -8.64 -4.89 -10.72
N LEU A 127 -7.73 -3.95 -10.96
CA LEU A 127 -7.30 -3.00 -9.94
C LEU A 127 -8.46 -2.10 -9.47
N SER A 128 -9.29 -1.62 -10.39
CA SER A 128 -10.47 -0.80 -10.10
C SER A 128 -11.50 -1.57 -9.26
N LEU A 129 -11.73 -2.85 -9.58
CA LEU A 129 -12.63 -3.72 -8.83
C LEU A 129 -12.11 -3.95 -7.40
N MET A 130 -10.81 -4.25 -7.25
CA MET A 130 -10.18 -4.40 -5.93
C MET A 130 -10.30 -3.13 -5.09
N ALA A 131 -10.12 -1.95 -5.69
CA ALA A 131 -10.26 -0.67 -4.99
C ALA A 131 -11.71 -0.44 -4.53
N THR A 132 -12.69 -0.79 -5.34
CA THR A 132 -14.12 -0.68 -4.99
C THR A 132 -14.48 -1.61 -3.82
N ILE A 133 -14.00 -2.86 -3.84
CA ILE A 133 -14.22 -3.82 -2.75
C ILE A 133 -13.58 -3.31 -1.45
N ALA A 134 -12.34 -2.85 -1.50
CA ALA A 134 -11.64 -2.32 -0.33
C ALA A 134 -12.35 -1.08 0.27
N GLN A 135 -12.91 -0.21 -0.58
CA GLN A 135 -13.69 0.95 -0.14
C GLN A 135 -14.98 0.52 0.57
N GLU A 136 -15.70 -0.46 0.02
CA GLU A 136 -16.93 -0.99 0.65
C GLU A 136 -16.66 -1.69 1.99
N GLU A 137 -15.56 -2.44 2.09
CA GLU A 137 -15.14 -3.04 3.36
C GLU A 137 -14.84 -1.98 4.41
N GLY A 138 -14.11 -0.92 4.05
CA GLY A 138 -13.82 0.22 4.93
C GLY A 138 -15.11 0.90 5.42
N ARG A 139 -16.09 1.12 4.52
CA ARG A 139 -17.40 1.69 4.86
C ARG A 139 -18.16 0.80 5.84
N LYS A 140 -18.20 -0.51 5.62
CA LYS A 140 -18.86 -1.47 6.52
C LYS A 140 -18.20 -1.51 7.91
N ILE A 141 -16.88 -1.44 7.98
CA ILE A 141 -16.15 -1.36 9.26
C ILE A 141 -16.54 -0.09 10.01
N SER A 142 -16.54 1.06 9.34
CA SER A 142 -16.94 2.34 9.96
C SER A 142 -18.39 2.30 10.47
N GLN A 143 -19.32 1.70 9.73
CA GLN A 143 -20.70 1.54 10.17
C GLN A 143 -20.81 0.65 11.42
N ARG A 144 -20.07 -0.48 11.46
CA ARG A 144 -20.06 -1.36 12.64
C ARG A 144 -19.50 -0.66 13.87
N VAL A 145 -18.43 0.12 13.71
CA VAL A 145 -17.83 0.91 14.80
C VAL A 145 -18.84 1.94 15.32
N ASN A 146 -19.46 2.71 14.43
CA ASN A 146 -20.48 3.70 14.81
C ASN A 146 -21.68 3.05 15.53
N TRP A 147 -22.16 1.92 15.01
CA TRP A 147 -23.22 1.16 15.67
C TRP A 147 -22.79 0.68 17.06
N GLY A 148 -21.56 0.21 17.21
CA GLY A 148 -20.99 -0.19 18.50
C GLY A 148 -20.95 0.97 19.50
N PHE A 149 -20.54 2.17 19.06
CA PHE A 149 -20.59 3.38 19.89
C PHE A 149 -22.01 3.75 20.29
N GLN A 150 -22.96 3.77 19.36
CA GLN A 150 -24.37 4.06 19.68
C GLN A 150 -24.92 3.10 20.74
N ARG A 151 -24.68 1.79 20.58
CA ARG A 151 -25.07 0.79 21.57
C ARG A 151 -24.40 0.98 22.93
N ALA A 152 -23.14 1.39 22.95
CA ALA A 152 -22.45 1.69 24.20
C ALA A 152 -23.08 2.91 24.91
N PHE A 153 -23.45 3.95 24.18
CA PHE A 153 -24.17 5.11 24.73
C PHE A 153 -25.58 4.74 25.23
N GLU A 154 -26.35 4.00 24.45
CA GLU A 154 -27.69 3.52 24.87
C GLU A 154 -27.66 2.69 26.16
N ASN A 155 -26.57 1.94 26.38
CA ASN A 155 -26.38 1.12 27.58
C ASN A 155 -25.60 1.85 28.69
N GLU A 156 -25.48 3.16 28.65
CA GLU A 156 -24.74 4.00 29.61
C GLU A 156 -23.26 3.59 29.80
N LYS A 157 -22.70 2.84 28.86
CA LYS A 157 -21.27 2.45 28.85
C LYS A 157 -20.45 3.53 28.19
N LEU A 158 -19.91 4.45 28.99
CA LEU A 158 -19.02 5.49 28.49
C LEU A 158 -17.71 4.89 27.95
N VAL A 159 -17.52 4.99 26.63
CA VAL A 159 -16.27 4.62 25.93
C VAL A 159 -15.43 5.88 25.72
N ILE A 160 -15.29 6.70 26.76
CA ILE A 160 -14.58 7.97 26.69
C ILE A 160 -13.19 7.77 27.32
N THR A 161 -12.15 8.21 26.63
CA THR A 161 -10.77 8.09 27.09
C THR A 161 -10.22 9.36 27.73
N ASN A 162 -10.80 10.52 27.40
CA ASN A 162 -10.43 11.80 28.02
C ASN A 162 -11.52 12.84 27.77
N VAL A 163 -11.93 13.59 28.82
CA VAL A 163 -12.88 14.70 28.72
C VAL A 163 -12.33 15.87 29.54
N TYR A 164 -12.21 17.03 28.92
CA TYR A 164 -11.72 18.22 29.59
C TYR A 164 -12.64 18.61 30.77
N GLY A 165 -12.05 18.81 31.95
CA GLY A 165 -12.80 19.15 33.17
C GLY A 165 -13.44 17.98 33.92
N TYR A 166 -13.15 16.72 33.49
CA TYR A 166 -13.68 15.53 34.15
C TYR A 166 -12.57 14.49 34.33
N ASP A 167 -12.59 13.84 35.48
CA ASP A 167 -11.79 12.64 35.76
C ASP A 167 -12.63 11.39 35.46
N ILE A 168 -11.95 10.38 34.91
CA ILE A 168 -12.58 9.09 34.60
C ILE A 168 -12.34 8.16 35.78
N VAL A 169 -13.36 7.95 36.61
CA VAL A 169 -13.31 7.05 37.77
C VAL A 169 -13.88 5.69 37.36
N LYS A 170 -13.17 4.63 37.72
CA LYS A 170 -13.59 3.25 37.46
C LYS A 170 -14.33 2.70 38.70
N VAL A 171 -15.63 2.51 38.57
CA VAL A 171 -16.46 1.91 39.60
C VAL A 171 -16.90 0.49 39.16
N GLY A 172 -16.17 -0.53 39.63
CA GLY A 172 -16.35 -1.91 39.16
C GLY A 172 -15.94 -2.08 37.71
N HIS A 173 -16.87 -2.47 36.84
CA HIS A 173 -16.64 -2.61 35.39
C HIS A 173 -17.11 -1.38 34.58
N VAL A 174 -17.64 -0.34 35.22
CA VAL A 174 -18.19 0.86 34.57
C VAL A 174 -17.23 2.04 34.80
N ARG A 175 -17.04 2.86 33.74
CA ARG A 175 -16.33 4.14 33.84
C ARG A 175 -17.35 5.25 34.06
N LYS A 176 -17.14 6.10 35.06
CA LYS A 176 -17.95 7.29 35.35
C LYS A 176 -17.09 8.54 35.21
N LEU A 177 -17.73 9.65 34.84
CA LEU A 177 -17.11 10.95 34.80
C LEU A 177 -17.39 11.68 36.14
N GLU A 178 -16.34 12.17 36.80
CA GLU A 178 -16.42 13.04 37.97
C GLU A 178 -15.82 14.40 37.59
N VAL A 179 -16.45 15.49 38.06
CA VAL A 179 -15.95 16.85 37.79
C VAL A 179 -14.65 17.06 38.56
N ASN A 180 -13.62 17.52 37.83
CA ASN A 180 -12.30 17.82 38.38
C ASN A 180 -12.27 19.21 39.02
#